data_b1353aa0e6cbedde83d2fc20838d3b5d
#
_entry.id   b1353aa0e6cbedde83d2fc20838d3b5d
#
_cell.length_a   1.000
_cell.length_b   1.000
_cell.length_c   1.000
_cell.angle_alpha   90.00
_cell.angle_beta   90.00
_cell.angle_gamma   90.00
#
_symmetry.space_group_name_H-M   'P 1'
#
loop_
_entity.id
_entity.type
_entity.pdbx_description
1 polymer ?
#
loop_
_entity_poly.entity_id
_entity_poly.type
_entity_poly.pdbx_seq_one_letter_code
_entity_poly.pdbx_strand_id
1 'polypeptide(L)'
;MKIIQYFVVFALIFSSFTIVSIGQEAGKKEIIIDIDFSVPIISEDKSFVNLDVIGANTCLNEPGKPIIPMCTKNYVVSFGTIIESVKCEISEIKTMTLKNEIKPAQQPVKPDGKSDNREILTKGSIYQSEELFPYDWFSYSIGAGLDENNEHKMFLTLQIFPVRYNTSENKIYYIDNAKLKIVYKESDNNPFPTTSEYNLLILTPTKFSKQLEKLVEHKESFGISTNLVTLDEIYNGDYFPVEGRDDPEKIKYFIKNSIEEWGIKYVLLVGGRIPGIKEKWHFPVRYVHIWAWDESSYISDLYFADIYDSYGDFCSWDSNGNGVYGEWLENGSLVDDMDLYPDVYLGRLPCRVKFELNIMINKIIKYENSKLTKKIVLSGGDNFDDKPYGGNDEKEGELVCNKTMEYLPDFEKECVYTPQMDISARNIRRALGKGAIFMHLHGHGSPTRWTTHKLLNYDEWEDGLFILDLPLFFNKQYPIVVIGGCHTSMFNISMTNSPWGMPSFRGLSDWLIVKVGGGAIATLGYTCFPVATPGESGDLDGNGINEPDCVESGYGYMQLRFFYGYGEQDLDYLGECWNFAIANYTDHFKIPYERTHIHTIHGFVLLGDPSLMIGGYEE
;
A
#
# COMPACT_ATOMS: atom_id res chain seq x y z
N MET A 1 -24.79 6.03 48.10
CA MET A 1 -23.37 5.66 48.05
C MET A 1 -23.30 4.15 47.88
N LYS A 2 -23.27 3.68 46.65
CA LYS A 2 -23.01 2.28 46.29
C LYS A 2 -21.93 2.29 45.22
N ILE A 3 -20.77 1.83 45.62
CA ILE A 3 -19.59 1.62 44.75
C ILE A 3 -19.87 0.35 43.97
N ILE A 4 -20.00 0.45 42.64
CA ILE A 4 -20.02 -0.69 41.75
C ILE A 4 -18.59 -0.87 41.28
N GLN A 5 -17.95 -1.94 41.76
CA GLN A 5 -16.68 -2.44 41.27
C GLN A 5 -16.91 -3.10 39.89
N TYR A 6 -16.32 -2.51 38.83
CA TYR A 6 -16.15 -3.20 37.55
C TYR A 6 -14.94 -4.10 37.65
N PHE A 7 -15.17 -5.41 37.68
CA PHE A 7 -14.15 -6.39 37.40
C PHE A 7 -13.88 -6.38 35.89
N VAL A 8 -12.76 -5.82 35.49
CA VAL A 8 -12.20 -6.03 34.14
C VAL A 8 -11.55 -7.41 34.17
N VAL A 9 -12.20 -8.36 33.54
CA VAL A 9 -11.60 -9.67 33.26
C VAL A 9 -10.66 -9.48 32.07
N PHE A 10 -9.36 -9.32 32.34
CA PHE A 10 -8.33 -9.50 31.35
C PHE A 10 -8.29 -11.01 31.00
N ALA A 11 -8.93 -11.39 29.90
CA ALA A 11 -8.67 -12.68 29.27
C ALA A 11 -7.28 -12.60 28.61
N LEU A 12 -6.26 -13.04 29.33
CA LEU A 12 -4.96 -13.38 28.76
C LEU A 12 -5.19 -14.55 27.81
N ILE A 13 -5.32 -14.26 26.51
CA ILE A 13 -5.23 -15.26 25.45
C ILE A 13 -3.76 -15.71 25.41
N PHE A 14 -3.42 -16.74 26.16
CA PHE A 14 -2.19 -17.47 25.96
C PHE A 14 -2.30 -18.24 24.64
N SER A 15 -1.85 -17.64 23.55
CA SER A 15 -1.41 -18.44 22.41
C SER A 15 -0.10 -19.12 22.86
N SER A 16 -0.17 -20.40 23.16
CA SER A 16 1.00 -21.21 23.54
C SER A 16 1.87 -21.39 22.29
N PHE A 17 2.89 -20.53 22.18
CA PHE A 17 3.93 -20.69 21.17
C PHE A 17 5.12 -21.41 21.82
N THR A 18 5.46 -22.56 21.30
CA THR A 18 6.72 -23.21 21.64
C THR A 18 7.63 -23.14 20.41
N ILE A 19 8.60 -22.22 20.41
CA ILE A 19 9.75 -22.33 19.50
C ILE A 19 10.60 -23.48 20.06
N VAL A 20 10.58 -24.61 19.37
CA VAL A 20 11.35 -25.78 19.78
C VAL A 20 12.55 -25.94 18.88
N SER A 21 13.72 -25.64 19.46
CA SER A 21 15.07 -25.97 19.02
C SER A 21 15.59 -25.50 17.68
N ILE A 22 16.67 -24.73 17.74
CA ILE A 22 17.58 -24.47 16.62
C ILE A 22 18.51 -25.69 16.50
N GLY A 23 18.25 -26.54 15.51
CA GLY A 23 19.17 -27.60 15.10
C GLY A 23 20.26 -27.04 14.19
N GLN A 24 21.54 -27.31 14.43
CA GLN A 24 22.63 -27.01 13.51
C GLN A 24 23.12 -28.27 12.83
N GLU A 25 22.84 -28.41 11.54
CA GLU A 25 23.63 -29.23 10.63
C GLU A 25 24.47 -28.30 9.75
N ALA A 26 25.81 -28.48 9.76
CA ALA A 26 26.80 -27.88 8.87
C ALA A 26 26.37 -26.60 8.08
N GLY A 27 26.14 -25.48 8.76
CA GLY A 27 25.80 -24.18 8.16
C GLY A 27 24.33 -23.99 7.79
N LYS A 28 23.44 -24.91 8.14
CA LYS A 28 21.98 -24.79 7.99
C LYS A 28 21.34 -24.51 9.33
N LYS A 29 20.35 -23.62 9.33
CA LYS A 29 19.49 -23.33 10.48
C LYS A 29 18.09 -23.88 10.25
N GLU A 30 17.40 -24.17 11.33
CA GLU A 30 16.05 -24.72 11.30
C GLU A 30 15.15 -23.93 12.24
N ILE A 31 13.97 -23.53 11.76
CA ILE A 31 12.89 -22.97 12.57
C ILE A 31 11.77 -24.00 12.59
N ILE A 32 11.28 -24.33 13.78
CA ILE A 32 10.10 -25.17 13.97
C ILE A 32 9.01 -24.33 14.61
N ILE A 33 7.83 -24.34 13.99
CA ILE A 33 6.64 -23.62 14.45
C ILE A 33 5.55 -24.64 14.66
N ASP A 34 4.93 -24.62 15.82
CA ASP A 34 3.83 -25.51 16.20
C ASP A 34 2.59 -24.63 16.49
N ILE A 35 1.48 -24.89 15.78
CA ILE A 35 0.27 -24.05 15.84
C ILE A 35 -0.93 -24.96 16.10
N ASP A 36 -1.64 -24.69 17.19
CA ASP A 36 -2.87 -25.37 17.53
C ASP A 36 -4.10 -24.63 17.02
N PHE A 37 -5.10 -25.37 16.57
CA PHE A 37 -6.35 -24.86 16.06
C PHE A 37 -7.54 -25.49 16.79
N SER A 38 -8.58 -24.70 17.03
CA SER A 38 -9.84 -25.23 17.55
C SER A 38 -10.62 -26.00 16.48
N VAL A 39 -11.61 -26.76 16.93
CA VAL A 39 -12.68 -27.23 16.04
C VAL A 39 -13.34 -26.00 15.38
N PRO A 40 -13.65 -26.05 14.05
CA PRO A 40 -14.31 -24.94 13.39
C PRO A 40 -15.63 -24.54 14.04
N ILE A 41 -15.80 -23.25 14.28
CA ILE A 41 -17.01 -22.61 14.81
C ILE A 41 -17.84 -22.17 13.61
N ILE A 42 -19.10 -22.58 13.56
CA ILE A 42 -20.00 -22.29 12.44
C ILE A 42 -21.05 -21.30 12.90
N SER A 43 -21.21 -20.21 12.18
CA SER A 43 -22.31 -19.23 12.36
C SER A 43 -23.16 -19.13 11.09
N GLU A 44 -24.49 -18.99 11.25
CA GLU A 44 -25.41 -18.85 10.11
C GLU A 44 -25.44 -17.39 9.64
N ASP A 45 -25.32 -17.19 8.33
CA ASP A 45 -25.47 -15.88 7.65
C ASP A 45 -26.44 -16.02 6.48
N LYS A 46 -27.74 -15.76 6.71
CA LYS A 46 -28.82 -15.89 5.72
C LYS A 46 -28.85 -17.29 5.08
N SER A 47 -28.39 -17.42 3.85
CA SER A 47 -28.34 -18.68 3.09
C SER A 47 -26.96 -19.36 3.14
N PHE A 48 -25.98 -18.75 3.80
CA PHE A 48 -24.62 -19.22 3.90
C PHE A 48 -24.23 -19.54 5.34
N VAL A 49 -23.02 -20.02 5.51
CA VAL A 49 -22.35 -20.10 6.81
C VAL A 49 -21.02 -19.37 6.76
N ASN A 50 -20.65 -18.75 7.87
CA ASN A 50 -19.31 -18.27 8.14
C ASN A 50 -18.58 -19.30 9.02
N LEU A 51 -17.27 -19.43 8.82
CA LEU A 51 -16.38 -20.25 9.62
C LEU A 51 -15.43 -19.38 10.41
N ASP A 52 -15.19 -19.77 11.65
CA ASP A 52 -14.14 -19.23 12.50
C ASP A 52 -13.35 -20.36 13.14
N VAL A 53 -12.04 -20.16 13.39
CA VAL A 53 -11.14 -21.13 14.02
C VAL A 53 -10.21 -20.40 14.97
N ILE A 54 -10.28 -20.71 16.26
CA ILE A 54 -9.30 -20.18 17.22
C ILE A 54 -7.92 -20.69 16.83
N GLY A 55 -6.96 -19.81 16.66
CA GLY A 55 -5.62 -20.08 16.11
C GLY A 55 -5.44 -19.54 14.68
N ALA A 56 -6.52 -19.31 13.94
CA ALA A 56 -6.50 -18.45 12.77
C ALA A 56 -6.49 -16.97 13.23
N ASN A 57 -5.88 -16.09 12.45
CA ASN A 57 -5.83 -14.67 12.75
C ASN A 57 -6.31 -13.81 11.58
N THR A 58 -6.71 -14.40 10.47
CA THR A 58 -7.28 -13.74 9.29
C THR A 58 -8.06 -14.77 8.47
N CYS A 59 -8.52 -14.39 7.29
CA CYS A 59 -9.19 -15.29 6.36
C CYS A 59 -8.65 -15.15 4.93
N LEU A 60 -8.69 -16.26 4.19
CA LEU A 60 -8.51 -16.27 2.74
C LEU A 60 -9.80 -15.77 2.10
N ASN A 61 -9.74 -14.61 1.45
CA ASN A 61 -10.87 -13.87 0.90
C ASN A 61 -10.70 -13.62 -0.60
N GLU A 62 -10.59 -14.70 -1.39
CA GLU A 62 -10.43 -14.61 -2.84
C GLU A 62 -11.81 -14.47 -3.54
N PRO A 63 -12.00 -13.49 -4.43
CA PRO A 63 -13.28 -13.19 -5.06
C PRO A 63 -14.00 -14.40 -5.66
N GLY A 64 -15.24 -14.64 -5.24
CA GLY A 64 -16.07 -15.74 -5.71
C GLY A 64 -15.70 -17.12 -5.16
N LYS A 65 -14.68 -17.22 -4.29
CA LYS A 65 -14.30 -18.45 -3.59
C LYS A 65 -14.81 -18.44 -2.16
N PRO A 66 -14.91 -19.61 -1.49
CA PRO A 66 -15.32 -19.67 -0.08
C PRO A 66 -14.37 -18.90 0.84
N ILE A 67 -14.89 -18.11 1.78
CA ILE A 67 -14.09 -17.44 2.81
C ILE A 67 -13.60 -18.50 3.81
N ILE A 68 -12.29 -18.68 3.91
CA ILE A 68 -11.67 -19.74 4.74
C ILE A 68 -10.79 -19.12 5.82
N PRO A 69 -10.93 -19.51 7.11
CA PRO A 69 -10.01 -19.08 8.16
C PRO A 69 -8.56 -19.42 7.82
N MET A 70 -7.65 -18.49 8.07
CA MET A 70 -6.23 -18.60 7.74
C MET A 70 -5.37 -18.08 8.90
N CYS A 71 -4.25 -18.74 9.15
CA CYS A 71 -3.23 -18.27 10.07
C CYS A 71 -2.02 -17.75 9.28
N THR A 72 -1.75 -16.46 9.36
CA THR A 72 -0.57 -15.83 8.73
C THR A 72 0.50 -15.57 9.77
N LYS A 73 1.77 -15.86 9.43
CA LYS A 73 2.96 -15.60 10.25
C LYS A 73 4.08 -15.04 9.40
N ASN A 74 4.66 -13.94 9.85
CA ASN A 74 5.78 -13.27 9.17
C ASN A 74 7.07 -13.48 9.98
N TYR A 75 8.14 -13.83 9.29
CA TYR A 75 9.48 -13.98 9.85
C TYR A 75 10.46 -13.13 9.08
N VAL A 76 11.27 -12.38 9.82
CA VAL A 76 12.33 -11.56 9.26
C VAL A 76 13.65 -12.29 9.45
N VAL A 77 14.40 -12.47 8.35
CA VAL A 77 15.73 -13.09 8.35
C VAL A 77 16.73 -12.21 7.63
N SER A 78 18.04 -12.49 7.81
CA SER A 78 19.10 -11.72 7.19
C SER A 78 18.97 -11.68 5.66
N PHE A 79 19.31 -10.55 5.04
CA PHE A 79 19.32 -10.41 3.59
C PHE A 79 20.20 -11.47 2.92
N GLY A 80 19.76 -12.00 1.79
CA GLY A 80 20.44 -13.07 1.06
C GLY A 80 20.29 -14.46 1.72
N THR A 81 19.44 -14.62 2.74
CA THR A 81 19.08 -15.92 3.31
C THR A 81 18.35 -16.77 2.27
N ILE A 82 18.84 -17.98 2.05
CA ILE A 82 18.21 -18.94 1.14
C ILE A 82 17.30 -19.88 1.95
N ILE A 83 16.00 -19.84 1.68
CA ILE A 83 15.04 -20.79 2.21
C ILE A 83 15.13 -22.09 1.37
N GLU A 84 15.73 -23.15 1.94
CA GLU A 84 15.93 -24.42 1.23
C GLU A 84 14.65 -25.26 1.18
N SER A 85 13.86 -25.24 2.25
CA SER A 85 12.58 -25.94 2.27
C SER A 85 11.66 -25.42 3.39
N VAL A 86 10.37 -25.38 3.10
CA VAL A 86 9.30 -25.26 4.07
C VAL A 86 8.45 -26.52 3.97
N LYS A 87 8.26 -27.22 5.10
CA LYS A 87 7.43 -28.43 5.20
C LYS A 87 6.39 -28.21 6.27
N CYS A 88 5.17 -28.66 6.02
CA CYS A 88 4.09 -28.64 6.98
C CYS A 88 3.66 -30.09 7.29
N GLU A 89 3.78 -30.50 8.56
CA GLU A 89 3.21 -31.73 9.09
C GLU A 89 1.89 -31.35 9.75
N ILE A 90 0.81 -32.01 9.35
CA ILE A 90 -0.54 -31.78 9.89
C ILE A 90 -0.99 -32.90 10.81
N SER A 91 -1.88 -32.60 11.76
CA SER A 91 -2.57 -33.59 12.59
C SER A 91 -3.51 -34.45 11.74
N GLU A 92 -4.16 -35.42 12.37
CA GLU A 92 -5.21 -36.23 11.73
C GLU A 92 -6.30 -35.33 11.14
N ILE A 93 -6.67 -35.57 9.88
CA ILE A 93 -7.71 -34.83 9.17
C ILE A 93 -9.08 -35.29 9.68
N LYS A 94 -9.84 -34.35 10.20
CA LYS A 94 -11.23 -34.53 10.63
C LYS A 94 -12.19 -33.94 9.60
N THR A 95 -13.44 -34.38 9.64
CA THR A 95 -14.44 -33.88 8.66
C THR A 95 -15.73 -33.48 9.32
N MET A 96 -16.43 -32.54 8.73
CA MET A 96 -17.76 -32.09 9.14
C MET A 96 -18.58 -31.69 7.92
N THR A 97 -19.84 -32.15 7.84
CA THR A 97 -20.78 -31.72 6.79
C THR A 97 -21.50 -30.46 7.23
N LEU A 98 -21.56 -29.48 6.37
CA LEU A 98 -22.23 -28.21 6.64
C LEU A 98 -23.70 -28.29 6.21
N LYS A 99 -24.54 -27.48 6.86
CA LYS A 99 -25.96 -27.37 6.54
C LYS A 99 -26.18 -26.48 5.29
N ASN A 100 -25.44 -25.38 5.24
CA ASN A 100 -25.42 -24.43 4.13
C ASN A 100 -23.99 -24.28 3.61
N GLU A 101 -23.84 -23.77 2.39
CA GLU A 101 -22.53 -23.51 1.80
C GLU A 101 -21.79 -22.37 2.53
N ILE A 102 -20.47 -22.40 2.49
CA ILE A 102 -19.65 -21.30 3.01
C ILE A 102 -19.88 -20.06 2.14
N LYS A 103 -19.97 -18.89 2.78
CA LYS A 103 -20.14 -17.59 2.12
C LYS A 103 -19.02 -17.37 1.09
N PRO A 104 -19.35 -17.00 -0.16
CA PRO A 104 -18.33 -16.63 -1.12
C PRO A 104 -17.76 -15.25 -0.81
N ALA A 105 -16.46 -15.08 -1.03
CA ALA A 105 -15.81 -13.79 -1.00
C ALA A 105 -16.39 -12.86 -2.08
N GLN A 106 -16.51 -11.60 -1.74
CA GLN A 106 -17.11 -10.60 -2.60
C GLN A 106 -16.22 -10.28 -3.80
N GLN A 107 -16.84 -9.82 -4.88
CA GLN A 107 -16.10 -9.29 -6.01
C GLN A 107 -15.52 -7.91 -5.65
N PRO A 108 -14.27 -7.64 -6.02
CA PRO A 108 -13.67 -6.34 -5.78
C PRO A 108 -14.38 -5.26 -6.59
N VAL A 109 -14.49 -4.08 -6.01
CA VAL A 109 -15.14 -2.92 -6.61
C VAL A 109 -14.10 -1.85 -6.91
N LYS A 110 -14.23 -1.19 -8.04
CA LYS A 110 -13.44 0.00 -8.34
C LYS A 110 -14.13 1.25 -7.82
N PRO A 111 -13.43 2.15 -7.15
CA PRO A 111 -14.01 3.39 -6.62
C PRO A 111 -14.20 4.45 -7.73
N ASP A 112 -14.89 4.09 -8.83
CA ASP A 112 -15.23 4.99 -9.95
C ASP A 112 -16.70 5.47 -9.91
N GLY A 113 -17.45 5.01 -8.90
CA GLY A 113 -18.83 5.40 -8.64
C GLY A 113 -19.87 4.92 -9.64
N LYS A 114 -19.53 3.96 -10.46
CA LYS A 114 -20.51 3.28 -11.27
C LYS A 114 -20.95 2.03 -10.54
N SER A 115 -22.19 1.98 -10.10
CA SER A 115 -22.80 0.75 -9.63
C SER A 115 -22.85 -0.22 -10.81
N ASP A 116 -21.93 -1.17 -10.84
CA ASP A 116 -22.09 -2.33 -11.70
C ASP A 116 -23.24 -3.16 -11.11
N ASN A 117 -24.33 -3.32 -11.85
CA ASN A 117 -25.45 -4.21 -11.50
C ASN A 117 -25.04 -5.70 -11.50
N ARG A 118 -23.79 -6.03 -11.23
CA ARG A 118 -23.31 -7.41 -11.12
C ARG A 118 -23.74 -7.97 -9.78
N GLU A 119 -24.11 -9.24 -9.79
CA GLU A 119 -24.32 -9.98 -8.54
C GLU A 119 -23.02 -9.97 -7.72
N ILE A 120 -23.07 -9.32 -6.60
CA ILE A 120 -21.96 -8.99 -5.73
C ILE A 120 -21.40 -10.22 -5.04
N LEU A 121 -22.28 -11.12 -4.60
CA LEU A 121 -21.94 -12.44 -4.08
C LEU A 121 -22.04 -13.48 -5.20
N THR A 122 -21.10 -13.46 -6.12
CA THR A 122 -21.07 -14.42 -7.23
C THR A 122 -20.24 -15.64 -6.83
N LYS A 123 -20.85 -16.82 -6.83
CA LYS A 123 -20.13 -18.08 -6.69
C LYS A 123 -19.27 -18.33 -7.91
N GLY A 124 -17.95 -18.44 -7.70
CA GLY A 124 -17.01 -18.83 -8.74
C GLY A 124 -17.12 -20.33 -9.11
N SER A 125 -16.35 -20.74 -10.11
CA SER A 125 -16.33 -22.12 -10.62
C SER A 125 -15.99 -23.16 -9.53
N ILE A 126 -15.29 -22.77 -8.49
CA ILE A 126 -14.93 -23.66 -7.35
C ILE A 126 -16.17 -24.26 -6.67
N TYR A 127 -17.31 -23.53 -6.65
CA TYR A 127 -18.57 -24.05 -6.07
C TYR A 127 -19.22 -25.17 -6.88
N GLN A 128 -18.68 -25.47 -8.07
CA GLN A 128 -19.08 -26.59 -8.93
C GLN A 128 -17.95 -27.64 -9.06
N SER A 129 -16.85 -27.47 -8.31
CA SER A 129 -15.71 -28.38 -8.35
C SER A 129 -15.78 -29.45 -7.27
N GLU A 130 -15.19 -30.63 -7.56
CA GLU A 130 -14.95 -31.67 -6.58
C GLU A 130 -13.62 -31.49 -5.83
N GLU A 131 -12.82 -30.47 -6.20
CA GLU A 131 -11.54 -30.18 -5.58
C GLU A 131 -11.69 -29.52 -4.21
N LEU A 132 -10.74 -29.78 -3.33
CA LEU A 132 -10.67 -29.11 -2.04
C LEU A 132 -10.10 -27.70 -2.20
N PHE A 133 -10.76 -26.73 -1.58
CA PHE A 133 -10.28 -25.34 -1.51
C PHE A 133 -9.99 -24.95 -0.04
N PRO A 134 -8.86 -24.32 0.26
CA PRO A 134 -7.67 -24.12 -0.58
C PRO A 134 -7.06 -25.46 -1.06
N TYR A 135 -6.22 -25.42 -2.09
CA TYR A 135 -5.65 -26.63 -2.70
C TYR A 135 -4.67 -27.38 -1.76
N ASP A 136 -3.97 -26.60 -0.91
CA ASP A 136 -3.00 -27.11 0.06
C ASP A 136 -3.35 -26.67 1.48
N TRP A 137 -2.68 -27.25 2.49
CA TRP A 137 -2.83 -26.90 3.90
C TRP A 137 -1.98 -25.67 4.29
N PHE A 138 -1.03 -25.29 3.47
CA PHE A 138 -0.17 -24.13 3.68
C PHE A 138 0.35 -23.60 2.36
N SER A 139 0.76 -22.35 2.39
CA SER A 139 1.56 -21.69 1.37
C SER A 139 2.61 -20.79 2.02
N TYR A 140 3.57 -20.34 1.27
CA TYR A 140 4.53 -19.33 1.73
C TYR A 140 4.99 -18.45 0.58
N SER A 141 5.42 -17.24 0.93
CA SER A 141 6.08 -16.32 0.01
C SER A 141 7.32 -15.73 0.67
N ILE A 142 8.26 -15.27 -0.15
CA ILE A 142 9.48 -14.61 0.29
C ILE A 142 9.54 -13.26 -0.43
N GLY A 143 10.05 -12.25 0.27
CA GLY A 143 10.34 -10.94 -0.31
C GLY A 143 11.58 -10.34 0.33
N ALA A 144 12.16 -9.34 -0.32
CA ALA A 144 13.31 -8.57 0.16
C ALA A 144 12.95 -7.08 0.24
N GLY A 145 13.38 -6.38 1.29
CA GLY A 145 13.12 -4.95 1.43
C GLY A 145 13.63 -4.39 2.75
N LEU A 146 13.28 -3.14 3.03
CA LEU A 146 13.66 -2.47 4.27
C LEU A 146 12.73 -2.87 5.42
N ASP A 147 13.33 -3.25 6.56
CA ASP A 147 12.61 -3.47 7.83
C ASP A 147 12.36 -2.14 8.58
N GLU A 148 11.73 -2.23 9.74
CA GLU A 148 11.47 -1.12 10.66
C GLU A 148 12.74 -0.41 11.18
N ASN A 149 13.89 -1.06 11.10
CA ASN A 149 15.20 -0.51 11.50
C ASN A 149 15.95 0.09 10.31
N ASN A 150 15.31 0.22 9.16
CA ASN A 150 15.91 0.68 7.91
C ASN A 150 17.07 -0.22 7.42
N GLU A 151 16.98 -1.52 7.69
CA GLU A 151 17.93 -2.53 7.24
C GLU A 151 17.29 -3.43 6.19
N HIS A 152 18.02 -3.78 5.13
CA HIS A 152 17.57 -4.75 4.15
C HIS A 152 17.49 -6.15 4.77
N LYS A 153 16.32 -6.77 4.65
CA LYS A 153 16.00 -8.09 5.18
C LYS A 153 15.25 -8.93 4.15
N MET A 154 15.15 -10.22 4.43
CA MET A 154 14.21 -11.11 3.75
C MET A 154 13.01 -11.32 4.66
N PHE A 155 11.82 -11.26 4.08
CA PHE A 155 10.52 -11.48 4.72
C PHE A 155 9.97 -12.83 4.26
N LEU A 156 9.77 -13.75 5.20
CA LEU A 156 9.12 -15.03 4.94
C LEU A 156 7.72 -15.00 5.52
N THR A 157 6.72 -14.95 4.66
CA THR A 157 5.31 -15.02 5.04
C THR A 157 4.80 -16.44 4.89
N LEU A 158 4.26 -17.00 5.97
CA LEU A 158 3.67 -18.32 6.02
C LEU A 158 2.16 -18.19 6.16
N GLN A 159 1.42 -18.94 5.37
CA GLN A 159 -0.04 -19.01 5.41
C GLN A 159 -0.46 -20.45 5.65
N ILE A 160 -1.21 -20.69 6.72
CA ILE A 160 -1.71 -22.01 7.10
C ILE A 160 -3.24 -21.99 7.06
N PHE A 161 -3.82 -22.97 6.41
CA PHE A 161 -5.26 -23.12 6.24
C PHE A 161 -5.76 -24.26 7.12
N PRO A 162 -6.27 -23.99 8.34
CA PRO A 162 -6.74 -25.06 9.24
C PRO A 162 -8.00 -25.77 8.73
N VAL A 163 -8.65 -25.20 7.72
CA VAL A 163 -9.86 -25.76 7.09
C VAL A 163 -9.69 -25.76 5.58
N ARG A 164 -10.12 -26.86 4.94
CA ARG A 164 -10.31 -26.98 3.49
C ARG A 164 -11.73 -27.42 3.21
N TYR A 165 -12.33 -26.94 2.14
CA TYR A 165 -13.73 -27.12 1.82
C TYR A 165 -13.93 -27.84 0.50
N ASN A 166 -14.75 -28.91 0.50
CA ASN A 166 -15.28 -29.52 -0.72
C ASN A 166 -16.68 -28.95 -0.96
N THR A 167 -16.84 -28.17 -2.00
CA THR A 167 -18.10 -27.48 -2.30
C THR A 167 -19.18 -28.42 -2.80
N SER A 168 -18.82 -29.46 -3.57
CA SER A 168 -19.76 -30.43 -4.14
C SER A 168 -20.41 -31.33 -3.07
N GLU A 169 -19.63 -31.67 -2.01
CA GLU A 169 -20.12 -32.45 -0.89
C GLU A 169 -20.67 -31.60 0.26
N ASN A 170 -20.52 -30.30 0.18
CA ASN A 170 -20.77 -29.33 1.27
C ASN A 170 -20.12 -29.77 2.58
N LYS A 171 -18.82 -30.10 2.52
CA LYS A 171 -18.09 -30.77 3.60
C LYS A 171 -16.75 -30.09 3.83
N ILE A 172 -16.44 -29.78 5.09
CA ILE A 172 -15.14 -29.28 5.49
C ILE A 172 -14.25 -30.43 5.98
N TYR A 173 -12.96 -30.26 5.71
CA TYR A 173 -11.85 -31.03 6.20
C TYR A 173 -11.02 -30.11 7.07
N TYR A 174 -10.70 -30.47 8.29
CA TYR A 174 -9.99 -29.60 9.23
C TYR A 174 -8.96 -30.34 10.05
N ILE A 175 -8.01 -29.59 10.58
CA ILE A 175 -6.90 -30.07 11.41
C ILE A 175 -6.91 -29.34 12.75
N ASP A 176 -6.39 -30.00 13.79
CA ASP A 176 -6.25 -29.41 15.12
C ASP A 176 -4.86 -28.82 15.36
N ASN A 177 -3.88 -29.19 14.54
CA ASN A 177 -2.50 -28.75 14.69
C ASN A 177 -1.76 -28.81 13.35
N ALA A 178 -0.87 -27.83 13.15
CA ALA A 178 0.08 -27.80 12.06
C ALA A 178 1.48 -27.50 12.60
N LYS A 179 2.45 -28.32 12.21
CA LYS A 179 3.86 -28.14 12.55
C LYS A 179 4.67 -27.83 11.31
N LEU A 180 5.17 -26.60 11.23
CA LEU A 180 6.03 -26.17 10.12
C LEU A 180 7.49 -26.34 10.50
N LYS A 181 8.25 -26.85 9.53
CA LYS A 181 9.70 -26.98 9.58
C LYS A 181 10.30 -26.20 8.44
N ILE A 182 11.03 -25.14 8.76
CA ILE A 182 11.71 -24.26 7.81
C ILE A 182 13.20 -24.53 7.92
N VAL A 183 13.84 -24.94 6.83
CA VAL A 183 15.29 -25.12 6.73
C VAL A 183 15.84 -24.01 5.84
N TYR A 184 16.79 -23.26 6.37
CA TYR A 184 17.37 -22.12 5.68
C TYR A 184 18.89 -22.02 5.91
N LYS A 185 19.54 -21.33 5.01
CA LYS A 185 20.97 -21.00 5.09
C LYS A 185 21.11 -19.48 5.06
N GLU A 186 21.67 -18.90 6.11
CA GLU A 186 22.01 -17.47 6.10
C GLU A 186 23.15 -17.22 5.14
N SER A 187 23.11 -16.05 4.50
CA SER A 187 24.23 -15.59 3.69
C SER A 187 25.33 -15.06 4.60
N ASP A 188 26.55 -15.49 4.35
CA ASP A 188 27.75 -14.91 4.98
C ASP A 188 28.14 -13.56 4.33
N ASN A 189 27.49 -13.19 3.23
CA ASN A 189 27.81 -12.02 2.43
C ASN A 189 26.67 -10.99 2.53
N ASN A 190 26.93 -9.89 3.21
CA ASN A 190 26.04 -8.73 3.22
C ASN A 190 26.60 -7.72 2.19
N PRO A 191 25.87 -7.41 1.09
CA PRO A 191 26.35 -6.50 0.07
C PRO A 191 26.33 -5.02 0.54
N PHE A 192 25.68 -4.72 1.65
CA PHE A 192 25.43 -3.35 2.09
C PHE A 192 26.57 -2.82 2.98
N PRO A 193 26.94 -1.52 2.83
CA PRO A 193 27.96 -0.91 3.67
C PRO A 193 27.48 -0.80 5.13
N THR A 194 28.41 -0.90 6.08
CA THR A 194 28.11 -0.75 7.51
C THR A 194 27.82 0.69 7.92
N THR A 195 28.21 1.66 7.10
CA THR A 195 27.97 3.10 7.30
C THR A 195 27.59 3.71 5.97
N SER A 196 26.51 4.50 5.95
CA SER A 196 26.08 5.22 4.77
C SER A 196 27.02 6.39 4.47
N GLU A 197 27.47 6.52 3.23
CA GLU A 197 28.14 7.71 2.72
C GLU A 197 27.11 8.81 2.45
N TYR A 198 26.01 8.44 1.82
CA TYR A 198 24.86 9.31 1.57
C TYR A 198 23.58 8.64 2.08
N ASN A 199 22.67 9.44 2.65
CA ASN A 199 21.34 8.98 3.05
C ASN A 199 20.31 9.22 1.95
N LEU A 200 20.38 10.39 1.30
CA LEU A 200 19.46 10.81 0.24
C LEU A 200 20.17 10.87 -1.12
N LEU A 201 19.60 10.20 -2.10
CA LEU A 201 19.97 10.30 -3.51
C LEU A 201 18.91 11.11 -4.26
N ILE A 202 19.32 12.25 -4.84
CA ILE A 202 18.45 13.06 -5.70
C ILE A 202 18.82 12.81 -7.16
N LEU A 203 17.90 12.27 -7.94
CA LEU A 203 18.08 11.98 -9.36
C LEU A 203 17.33 12.98 -10.23
N THR A 204 18.02 13.60 -11.19
CA THR A 204 17.43 14.72 -11.96
C THR A 204 18.04 14.87 -13.36
N PRO A 205 17.30 15.38 -14.35
CA PRO A 205 17.92 15.84 -15.58
C PRO A 205 18.81 17.06 -15.29
N THR A 206 19.96 17.16 -15.96
CA THR A 206 20.97 18.23 -15.78
C THR A 206 20.38 19.65 -15.75
N LYS A 207 19.34 19.91 -16.53
CA LYS A 207 18.67 21.24 -16.56
C LYS A 207 18.08 21.69 -15.22
N PHE A 208 17.80 20.78 -14.28
CA PHE A 208 17.20 21.08 -12.97
C PHE A 208 18.21 21.08 -11.82
N SER A 209 19.43 20.54 -12.02
CA SER A 209 20.42 20.33 -10.96
C SER A 209 20.70 21.59 -10.15
N LYS A 210 20.94 22.73 -10.82
CA LYS A 210 21.24 24.01 -10.14
C LYS A 210 20.16 24.48 -9.17
N GLN A 211 18.87 24.16 -9.42
CA GLN A 211 17.78 24.53 -8.51
C GLN A 211 17.80 23.67 -7.26
N LEU A 212 18.29 22.43 -7.38
CA LEU A 212 18.32 21.43 -6.30
C LEU A 212 19.47 21.62 -5.33
N GLU A 213 20.55 22.35 -5.70
CA GLU A 213 21.66 22.69 -4.79
C GLU A 213 21.13 23.27 -3.46
N LYS A 214 20.11 24.13 -3.52
CA LYS A 214 19.47 24.71 -2.34
C LYS A 214 18.77 23.68 -1.46
N LEU A 215 18.18 22.62 -2.07
CA LEU A 215 17.58 21.53 -1.31
C LEU A 215 18.66 20.67 -0.68
N VAL A 216 19.75 20.38 -1.39
CA VAL A 216 20.90 19.65 -0.87
C VAL A 216 21.46 20.36 0.38
N GLU A 217 21.80 21.68 0.25
CA GLU A 217 22.29 22.47 1.38
C GLU A 217 21.33 22.43 2.58
N HIS A 218 20.02 22.48 2.33
CA HIS A 218 19.01 22.40 3.38
C HIS A 218 19.01 21.04 4.07
N LYS A 219 18.99 19.92 3.32
CA LYS A 219 19.00 18.58 3.87
C LYS A 219 20.28 18.28 4.67
N GLU A 220 21.43 18.68 4.13
CA GLU A 220 22.72 18.54 4.83
C GLU A 220 22.77 19.33 6.15
N SER A 221 22.11 20.50 6.21
CA SER A 221 22.02 21.29 7.44
C SER A 221 21.27 20.58 8.58
N PHE A 222 20.42 19.59 8.24
CA PHE A 222 19.71 18.71 9.19
C PHE A 222 20.36 17.32 9.32
N GLY A 223 21.57 17.14 8.79
CA GLY A 223 22.32 15.89 8.93
C GLY A 223 21.92 14.77 7.94
N ILE A 224 21.12 15.08 6.93
CA ILE A 224 20.81 14.16 5.85
C ILE A 224 21.85 14.32 4.74
N SER A 225 22.89 13.47 4.77
CA SER A 225 23.92 13.47 3.72
C SER A 225 23.30 13.19 2.36
N THR A 226 23.54 14.09 1.39
CA THR A 226 22.78 14.11 0.14
C THR A 226 23.69 14.08 -1.08
N ASN A 227 23.46 13.15 -2.01
CA ASN A 227 24.10 13.13 -3.31
C ASN A 227 23.10 13.55 -4.41
N LEU A 228 23.48 14.54 -5.22
CA LEU A 228 22.71 15.03 -6.35
C LEU A 228 23.34 14.55 -7.65
N VAL A 229 22.69 13.62 -8.33
CA VAL A 229 23.18 13.00 -9.55
C VAL A 229 22.25 13.30 -10.73
N THR A 230 22.84 13.65 -11.85
CA THR A 230 22.11 13.91 -13.09
C THR A 230 21.97 12.66 -13.94
N LEU A 231 20.89 12.59 -14.73
CA LEU A 231 20.68 11.49 -15.67
C LEU A 231 21.82 11.35 -16.69
N ASP A 232 22.45 12.48 -17.08
CA ASP A 232 23.59 12.46 -17.99
C ASP A 232 24.80 11.74 -17.34
N GLU A 233 25.09 11.97 -16.06
CA GLU A 233 26.15 11.27 -15.31
C GLU A 233 25.87 9.77 -15.19
N ILE A 234 24.60 9.38 -14.96
CA ILE A 234 24.20 7.97 -14.96
C ILE A 234 24.48 7.32 -16.31
N TYR A 235 24.01 7.94 -17.40
CA TYR A 235 24.12 7.38 -18.74
C TYR A 235 25.54 7.40 -19.30
N ASN A 236 26.41 8.29 -18.81
CA ASN A 236 27.83 8.31 -19.13
C ASN A 236 28.66 7.29 -18.32
N GLY A 237 28.12 6.77 -17.19
CA GLY A 237 28.85 5.89 -16.30
C GLY A 237 29.89 6.61 -15.45
N ASP A 238 29.59 7.85 -15.02
CA ASP A 238 30.56 8.68 -14.29
C ASP A 238 30.83 8.15 -12.88
N TYR A 239 29.91 7.39 -12.30
CA TYR A 239 30.01 6.78 -10.96
C TYR A 239 30.13 5.25 -11.01
N PHE A 240 29.23 4.61 -11.76
CA PHE A 240 29.13 3.15 -11.87
C PHE A 240 29.06 2.72 -13.34
N PRO A 241 29.45 1.48 -13.70
CA PRO A 241 29.20 0.92 -15.02
C PRO A 241 27.72 1.02 -15.40
N VAL A 242 27.43 1.36 -16.64
CA VAL A 242 26.05 1.47 -17.13
C VAL A 242 25.50 0.09 -17.42
N GLU A 243 24.46 -0.30 -16.70
CA GLU A 243 23.72 -1.53 -16.89
C GLU A 243 22.24 -1.20 -17.17
N GLY A 244 21.53 -2.13 -17.82
CA GLY A 244 20.10 -1.99 -18.12
C GLY A 244 19.78 -1.84 -19.61
N ARG A 245 18.59 -2.32 -19.99
CA ARG A 245 18.12 -2.44 -21.39
C ARG A 245 17.57 -1.11 -21.93
N ASP A 246 16.99 -0.30 -21.03
CA ASP A 246 16.41 1.02 -21.35
C ASP A 246 16.72 2.05 -20.25
N ASP A 247 16.30 3.30 -20.44
CA ASP A 247 16.63 4.38 -19.50
C ASP A 247 16.05 4.17 -18.09
N PRO A 248 14.80 3.74 -17.87
CA PRO A 248 14.32 3.39 -16.55
C PRO A 248 15.13 2.29 -15.85
N GLU A 249 15.51 1.24 -16.59
CA GLU A 249 16.28 0.12 -16.01
C GLU A 249 17.71 0.53 -15.68
N LYS A 250 18.37 1.38 -16.51
CA LYS A 250 19.67 1.98 -16.17
C LYS A 250 19.62 2.77 -14.86
N ILE A 251 18.53 3.52 -14.64
CA ILE A 251 18.32 4.26 -13.40
C ILE A 251 18.13 3.28 -12.23
N LYS A 252 17.37 2.21 -12.41
CA LYS A 252 17.13 1.20 -11.38
C LYS A 252 18.43 0.50 -10.98
N TYR A 253 19.30 0.11 -11.95
CA TYR A 253 20.65 -0.39 -11.66
C TYR A 253 21.52 0.63 -10.93
N PHE A 254 21.42 1.91 -11.29
CA PHE A 254 22.14 2.97 -10.59
C PHE A 254 21.69 3.08 -9.13
N ILE A 255 20.39 2.97 -8.85
CA ILE A 255 19.85 2.95 -7.47
C ILE A 255 20.40 1.74 -6.71
N LYS A 256 20.38 0.54 -7.31
CA LYS A 256 20.98 -0.68 -6.75
C LYS A 256 22.43 -0.45 -6.33
N ASN A 257 23.26 0.02 -7.27
CA ASN A 257 24.68 0.27 -6.99
C ASN A 257 24.87 1.33 -5.91
N SER A 258 23.99 2.34 -5.84
CA SER A 258 24.02 3.36 -4.78
C SER A 258 23.63 2.81 -3.41
N ILE A 259 22.74 1.82 -3.34
CA ILE A 259 22.44 1.09 -2.10
C ILE A 259 23.68 0.32 -1.63
N GLU A 260 24.30 -0.43 -2.53
CA GLU A 260 25.43 -1.33 -2.22
C GLU A 260 26.73 -0.58 -1.92
N GLU A 261 27.01 0.54 -2.60
CA GLU A 261 28.26 1.27 -2.46
C GLU A 261 28.17 2.45 -1.49
N TRP A 262 27.05 3.17 -1.50
CA TRP A 262 26.87 4.40 -0.70
C TRP A 262 25.96 4.22 0.51
N GLY A 263 25.17 3.15 0.56
CA GLY A 263 24.22 2.89 1.65
C GLY A 263 23.04 3.87 1.68
N ILE A 264 22.57 4.31 0.52
CA ILE A 264 21.42 5.22 0.44
C ILE A 264 20.15 4.56 0.98
N LYS A 265 19.24 5.38 1.52
CA LYS A 265 17.92 4.96 1.99
C LYS A 265 16.79 5.68 1.27
N TYR A 266 16.98 6.97 0.97
CA TYR A 266 15.97 7.81 0.34
C TYR A 266 16.35 8.10 -1.10
N VAL A 267 15.36 8.00 -2.01
CA VAL A 267 15.53 8.33 -3.42
C VAL A 267 14.47 9.34 -3.86
N LEU A 268 14.90 10.51 -4.30
CA LEU A 268 14.04 11.56 -4.82
C LEU A 268 14.18 11.67 -6.34
N LEU A 269 13.13 11.29 -7.07
CA LEU A 269 13.03 11.42 -8.52
C LEU A 269 12.54 12.81 -8.90
N VAL A 270 13.31 13.58 -9.67
CA VAL A 270 12.94 14.96 -10.01
C VAL A 270 12.68 15.11 -11.51
N GLY A 271 11.42 15.35 -11.86
CA GLY A 271 11.00 15.59 -13.23
C GLY A 271 9.68 14.87 -13.57
N GLY A 272 8.77 15.61 -14.18
CA GLY A 272 7.47 15.14 -14.63
C GLY A 272 7.36 15.09 -16.16
N ARG A 273 6.12 14.98 -16.63
CA ARG A 273 5.79 14.94 -18.06
C ARG A 273 6.15 16.27 -18.75
N ILE A 274 6.83 16.18 -19.90
CA ILE A 274 7.13 17.35 -20.72
C ILE A 274 5.83 17.87 -21.35
N PRO A 275 5.52 19.18 -21.26
CA PRO A 275 4.36 19.73 -21.93
C PRO A 275 4.38 19.48 -23.44
N GLY A 276 3.26 19.04 -24.01
CA GLY A 276 3.14 18.74 -25.43
C GLY A 276 2.11 17.66 -25.74
N ILE A 277 1.84 17.42 -27.03
CA ILE A 277 0.89 16.43 -27.51
C ILE A 277 1.45 15.01 -27.29
N LYS A 278 2.71 14.80 -27.73
CA LYS A 278 3.36 13.49 -27.51
C LYS A 278 3.80 13.38 -26.07
N GLU A 279 3.58 12.22 -25.50
CA GLU A 279 4.10 11.91 -24.17
C GLU A 279 5.64 11.84 -24.22
N LYS A 280 6.26 12.64 -23.37
CA LYS A 280 7.70 12.68 -23.13
C LYS A 280 7.92 13.05 -21.67
N TRP A 281 9.04 12.61 -21.13
CA TRP A 281 9.38 12.75 -19.73
C TRP A 281 10.69 13.52 -19.54
N HIS A 282 10.75 14.29 -18.47
CA HIS A 282 11.98 14.88 -17.98
C HIS A 282 12.79 13.86 -17.20
N PHE A 283 12.10 13.08 -16.38
CA PHE A 283 12.60 11.91 -15.69
C PHE A 283 11.78 10.69 -16.16
N PRO A 284 12.41 9.60 -16.57
CA PRO A 284 11.71 8.42 -17.06
C PRO A 284 10.68 7.85 -16.08
N VAL A 285 9.70 7.15 -16.61
CA VAL A 285 8.67 6.41 -15.86
C VAL A 285 8.63 4.98 -16.33
N ARG A 286 8.10 4.09 -15.51
CA ARG A 286 7.81 2.71 -15.89
C ARG A 286 6.30 2.50 -15.97
N TYR A 287 5.84 2.02 -17.11
CA TYR A 287 4.50 1.47 -17.28
C TYR A 287 4.52 0.00 -16.91
N VAL A 288 3.55 -0.43 -16.11
CA VAL A 288 3.32 -1.83 -15.71
C VAL A 288 2.05 -2.36 -16.35
N HIS A 289 1.96 -3.66 -16.53
CA HIS A 289 0.93 -4.31 -17.32
C HIS A 289 0.22 -5.41 -16.52
N ILE A 290 -0.66 -4.96 -15.62
CA ILE A 290 -1.58 -5.85 -14.93
C ILE A 290 -2.98 -5.50 -15.39
N TRP A 291 -3.64 -6.44 -16.04
CA TRP A 291 -5.01 -6.23 -16.49
C TRP A 291 -5.98 -6.40 -15.34
N ALA A 292 -6.61 -5.31 -14.91
CA ALA A 292 -7.77 -5.36 -14.04
C ALA A 292 -8.85 -4.39 -14.54
N TRP A 293 -10.09 -4.82 -14.53
CA TRP A 293 -11.26 -4.11 -15.07
C TRP A 293 -11.02 -3.67 -16.53
N ASP A 294 -10.99 -2.35 -16.79
CA ASP A 294 -10.80 -1.76 -18.12
C ASP A 294 -9.40 -1.14 -18.28
N GLU A 295 -8.48 -1.40 -17.34
CA GLU A 295 -7.15 -0.83 -17.32
C GLU A 295 -6.09 -1.91 -17.50
N SER A 296 -5.30 -1.76 -18.55
CA SER A 296 -4.26 -2.74 -18.92
C SER A 296 -2.85 -2.25 -18.62
N SER A 297 -2.68 -0.95 -18.37
CA SER A 297 -1.35 -0.36 -18.17
C SER A 297 -1.43 0.99 -17.47
N TYR A 298 -0.56 1.20 -16.51
CA TYR A 298 -0.45 2.45 -15.74
C TYR A 298 0.99 2.65 -15.25
N ILE A 299 1.30 3.85 -14.75
CA ILE A 299 2.64 4.15 -14.21
C ILE A 299 2.75 3.64 -12.78
N SER A 300 3.88 2.97 -12.50
CA SER A 300 4.29 2.60 -11.14
C SER A 300 5.69 3.11 -10.85
N ASP A 301 5.81 4.02 -9.86
CA ASP A 301 7.12 4.45 -9.37
C ASP A 301 7.73 3.41 -8.41
N LEU A 302 6.94 2.46 -7.87
CA LEU A 302 7.43 1.33 -7.08
C LEU A 302 8.52 0.53 -7.84
N TYR A 303 8.46 0.52 -9.17
CA TYR A 303 9.52 -0.06 -10.02
C TYR A 303 10.94 0.42 -9.65
N PHE A 304 11.08 1.68 -9.24
CA PHE A 304 12.37 2.24 -8.84
C PHE A 304 12.72 2.02 -7.36
N ALA A 305 11.81 1.44 -6.59
CA ALA A 305 11.99 1.17 -5.17
C ALA A 305 12.15 -0.32 -4.86
N ASP A 306 11.47 -1.20 -5.57
CA ASP A 306 11.58 -2.66 -5.49
C ASP A 306 12.79 -3.10 -6.35
N ILE A 307 13.96 -3.22 -5.73
CA ILE A 307 15.26 -3.40 -6.37
C ILE A 307 15.69 -4.87 -6.40
N TYR A 308 15.42 -5.59 -5.32
CA TYR A 308 15.80 -6.99 -5.17
C TYR A 308 14.56 -7.89 -5.23
N ASP A 309 14.76 -9.12 -5.68
CA ASP A 309 13.73 -10.15 -5.68
C ASP A 309 13.79 -11.02 -4.42
N SER A 310 12.95 -12.05 -4.38
CA SER A 310 12.87 -13.02 -3.28
C SER A 310 14.14 -13.86 -3.05
N TYR A 311 15.17 -13.70 -3.89
CA TYR A 311 16.48 -14.32 -3.74
C TYR A 311 17.57 -13.32 -3.36
N GLY A 312 17.25 -12.03 -3.36
CA GLY A 312 18.20 -10.93 -3.18
C GLY A 312 18.96 -10.58 -4.46
N ASP A 313 18.50 -11.05 -5.60
CA ASP A 313 19.03 -10.70 -6.91
C ASP A 313 18.30 -9.46 -7.47
N PHE A 314 18.84 -8.86 -8.53
CA PHE A 314 18.21 -7.69 -9.16
C PHE A 314 16.84 -8.04 -9.77
N CYS A 315 15.81 -7.39 -9.30
CA CYS A 315 14.44 -7.54 -9.78
C CYS A 315 14.17 -6.63 -10.99
N SER A 316 14.08 -7.21 -12.17
CA SER A 316 13.91 -6.43 -13.40
C SER A 316 12.47 -6.00 -13.70
N TRP A 317 11.50 -6.69 -13.12
CA TRP A 317 10.06 -6.61 -13.44
C TRP A 317 9.73 -7.06 -14.88
N ASP A 318 10.65 -7.75 -15.54
CA ASP A 318 10.52 -8.34 -16.87
C ASP A 318 11.49 -9.52 -16.94
N SER A 319 11.23 -10.54 -16.14
CA SER A 319 12.10 -11.72 -15.97
C SER A 319 12.13 -12.60 -17.22
N ASN A 320 11.08 -12.58 -18.03
CA ASN A 320 11.01 -13.32 -19.29
C ASN A 320 11.63 -12.54 -20.48
N GLY A 321 11.96 -11.24 -20.32
CA GLY A 321 12.62 -10.40 -21.31
C GLY A 321 11.73 -10.01 -22.50
N ASN A 322 10.42 -10.02 -22.35
CA ASN A 322 9.47 -9.72 -23.43
C ASN A 322 9.20 -8.21 -23.61
N GLY A 323 9.70 -7.37 -22.71
CA GLY A 323 9.50 -5.92 -22.70
C GLY A 323 8.14 -5.47 -22.14
N VAL A 324 7.41 -6.37 -21.49
CA VAL A 324 6.18 -6.10 -20.73
C VAL A 324 6.53 -6.20 -19.25
N TYR A 325 6.43 -5.12 -18.52
CA TYR A 325 6.92 -5.03 -17.15
C TYR A 325 5.81 -5.24 -16.14
N GLY A 326 6.11 -5.99 -15.07
CA GLY A 326 5.15 -6.32 -14.04
C GLY A 326 3.99 -7.14 -14.56
N GLU A 327 4.27 -8.09 -15.44
CA GLU A 327 3.26 -8.84 -16.18
C GLU A 327 2.52 -9.85 -15.29
N TRP A 328 1.20 -9.79 -15.37
CA TRP A 328 0.31 -10.71 -14.67
C TRP A 328 -0.73 -11.26 -15.65
N LEU A 329 -0.81 -12.58 -15.77
CA LEU A 329 -1.74 -13.20 -16.70
C LEU A 329 -3.19 -13.12 -16.24
N GLU A 330 -4.14 -13.20 -17.17
CA GLU A 330 -5.58 -13.19 -16.89
C GLU A 330 -6.03 -14.32 -15.95
N ASN A 331 -5.32 -15.44 -15.94
CA ASN A 331 -5.60 -16.58 -15.06
C ASN A 331 -5.11 -16.38 -13.61
N GLY A 332 -4.52 -15.22 -13.29
CA GLY A 332 -4.00 -14.89 -11.98
C GLY A 332 -2.57 -15.36 -11.71
N SER A 333 -1.85 -15.84 -12.74
CA SER A 333 -0.45 -16.24 -12.57
C SER A 333 0.48 -15.03 -12.70
N LEU A 334 1.39 -14.85 -11.73
CA LEU A 334 2.52 -13.94 -11.84
C LEU A 334 3.50 -14.46 -12.89
N VAL A 335 3.94 -13.58 -13.79
CA VAL A 335 4.91 -13.91 -14.84
C VAL A 335 6.29 -13.40 -14.48
N ASP A 336 6.35 -12.21 -13.89
CA ASP A 336 7.59 -11.54 -13.52
C ASP A 336 7.91 -11.70 -12.03
N ASP A 337 9.18 -11.53 -11.69
CA ASP A 337 9.81 -11.84 -10.39
C ASP A 337 9.74 -10.72 -9.34
N MET A 338 8.80 -9.81 -9.45
CA MET A 338 8.62 -8.73 -8.46
C MET A 338 8.08 -9.26 -7.12
N ASP A 339 8.65 -8.81 -6.02
CA ASP A 339 8.20 -9.16 -4.67
C ASP A 339 7.39 -8.07 -3.97
N LEU A 340 7.42 -6.84 -4.49
CA LEU A 340 6.62 -5.68 -4.09
C LEU A 340 7.03 -5.05 -2.74
N TYR A 341 8.15 -5.44 -2.17
CA TYR A 341 8.70 -4.77 -0.99
C TYR A 341 9.69 -3.69 -1.43
N PRO A 342 9.50 -2.43 -1.01
CA PRO A 342 10.46 -1.40 -1.37
C PRO A 342 11.80 -1.56 -0.63
N ASP A 343 12.91 -1.42 -1.37
CA ASP A 343 14.28 -1.42 -0.85
C ASP A 343 14.82 0.00 -0.58
N VAL A 344 14.08 1.01 -1.02
CA VAL A 344 14.38 2.42 -0.75
C VAL A 344 13.09 3.20 -0.53
N TYR A 345 13.18 4.24 0.27
CA TYR A 345 12.12 5.22 0.48
C TYR A 345 12.04 6.16 -0.72
N LEU A 346 11.02 6.01 -1.54
CA LEU A 346 10.94 6.67 -2.83
C LEU A 346 9.88 7.76 -2.86
N GLY A 347 10.20 8.88 -3.53
CA GLY A 347 9.23 9.91 -3.86
C GLY A 347 9.58 10.64 -5.15
N ARG A 348 8.60 11.34 -5.73
CA ARG A 348 8.77 12.09 -6.96
C ARG A 348 8.33 13.54 -6.84
N LEU A 349 9.16 14.47 -7.35
CA LEU A 349 8.77 15.86 -7.64
C LEU A 349 8.44 15.99 -9.13
N PRO A 350 7.16 15.93 -9.55
CA PRO A 350 6.76 15.87 -10.96
C PRO A 350 6.81 17.25 -11.66
N CYS A 351 7.88 18.03 -11.44
CA CYS A 351 8.04 19.35 -12.02
C CYS A 351 8.22 19.29 -13.54
N ARG A 352 7.64 20.26 -14.25
CA ARG A 352 7.72 20.38 -15.71
C ARG A 352 8.65 21.51 -16.17
N VAL A 353 8.81 22.50 -15.30
CA VAL A 353 9.66 23.67 -15.53
C VAL A 353 10.39 24.07 -14.25
N LYS A 354 11.52 24.80 -14.39
CA LYS A 354 12.34 25.28 -13.26
C LYS A 354 11.53 26.08 -12.22
N PHE A 355 10.54 26.86 -12.66
CA PHE A 355 9.71 27.65 -11.77
C PHE A 355 8.90 26.78 -10.80
N GLU A 356 8.33 25.70 -11.28
CA GLU A 356 7.58 24.73 -10.43
C GLU A 356 8.49 24.02 -9.43
N LEU A 357 9.67 23.59 -9.89
CA LEU A 357 10.67 23.01 -9.00
C LEU A 357 11.05 23.96 -7.87
N ASN A 358 11.27 25.24 -8.18
CA ASN A 358 11.53 26.25 -7.14
C ASN A 358 10.37 26.42 -6.16
N ILE A 359 9.11 26.30 -6.61
CA ILE A 359 7.94 26.31 -5.71
C ILE A 359 8.01 25.14 -4.75
N MET A 360 8.23 23.92 -5.26
CA MET A 360 8.30 22.70 -4.45
C MET A 360 9.43 22.78 -3.43
N ILE A 361 10.65 23.12 -3.85
CA ILE A 361 11.81 23.28 -2.96
C ILE A 361 11.54 24.33 -1.87
N ASN A 362 10.99 25.48 -2.23
CA ASN A 362 10.69 26.52 -1.25
C ASN A 362 9.59 26.09 -0.25
N LYS A 363 8.64 25.27 -0.68
CA LYS A 363 7.65 24.67 0.23
C LYS A 363 8.30 23.70 1.19
N ILE A 364 9.18 22.80 0.72
CA ILE A 364 9.91 21.83 1.56
C ILE A 364 10.69 22.57 2.63
N ILE A 365 11.58 23.50 2.23
CA ILE A 365 12.41 24.27 3.15
C ILE A 365 11.56 25.06 4.16
N LYS A 366 10.49 25.68 3.69
CA LYS A 366 9.58 26.43 4.59
C LYS A 366 8.85 25.51 5.56
N TYR A 367 8.40 24.34 5.10
CA TYR A 367 7.67 23.37 5.92
C TYR A 367 8.57 22.84 7.04
N GLU A 368 9.75 22.36 6.69
CA GLU A 368 10.70 21.76 7.64
C GLU A 368 11.26 22.77 8.65
N ASN A 369 11.33 24.06 8.30
CA ASN A 369 11.73 25.15 9.21
C ASN A 369 10.56 25.80 9.97
N SER A 370 9.35 25.22 9.91
CA SER A 370 8.17 25.81 10.54
C SER A 370 7.65 24.94 11.66
N LYS A 371 7.29 25.56 12.80
CA LYS A 371 6.50 24.88 13.81
C LYS A 371 5.07 24.74 13.31
N LEU A 372 4.64 23.51 13.08
CA LEU A 372 3.34 23.19 12.52
C LEU A 372 2.35 22.83 13.61
N THR A 373 1.06 23.08 13.34
CA THR A 373 -0.02 22.70 14.26
C THR A 373 -0.38 21.24 14.03
N LYS A 374 -0.34 20.43 15.09
CA LYS A 374 -0.81 19.02 15.06
C LYS A 374 -2.31 18.98 14.80
N LYS A 375 -2.68 19.09 13.54
CA LYS A 375 -4.06 19.07 13.06
C LYS A 375 -4.18 18.25 11.79
N ILE A 376 -5.31 17.56 11.65
CA ILE A 376 -5.71 16.84 10.45
C ILE A 376 -7.08 17.34 9.95
N VAL A 377 -7.20 17.52 8.64
CA VAL A 377 -8.49 17.72 7.95
C VAL A 377 -8.94 16.38 7.39
N LEU A 378 -10.14 15.96 7.77
CA LEU A 378 -10.75 14.69 7.36
C LEU A 378 -11.95 14.99 6.47
N SER A 379 -12.04 14.34 5.31
CA SER A 379 -13.23 14.39 4.46
C SER A 379 -13.48 13.03 3.85
N GLY A 380 -14.66 12.52 4.10
CA GLY A 380 -15.15 11.25 3.59
C GLY A 380 -16.67 11.23 3.65
N GLY A 381 -17.31 10.41 2.85
CA GLY A 381 -18.76 10.33 2.78
C GLY A 381 -19.23 8.90 2.59
N ASP A 382 -20.41 8.77 2.09
CA ASP A 382 -21.04 7.52 1.69
C ASP A 382 -20.54 7.17 0.28
N ASN A 383 -19.80 6.08 0.15
CA ASN A 383 -19.11 5.76 -1.11
C ASN A 383 -19.83 4.68 -1.91
N PHE A 384 -20.46 3.71 -1.25
CA PHE A 384 -21.05 2.55 -1.90
C PHE A 384 -22.41 2.21 -1.30
N ASP A 385 -23.33 1.72 -2.13
CA ASP A 385 -24.50 0.98 -1.62
C ASP A 385 -23.97 -0.36 -1.05
N ASP A 386 -23.74 -0.42 0.24
CA ASP A 386 -23.15 -1.58 0.91
C ASP A 386 -24.17 -2.67 1.27
N LYS A 387 -25.48 -2.39 1.18
CA LYS A 387 -26.55 -3.37 1.46
C LYS A 387 -26.43 -4.66 0.65
N PRO A 388 -26.13 -4.61 -0.65
CA PRO A 388 -25.90 -5.81 -1.43
C PRO A 388 -24.70 -6.62 -0.92
N TYR A 389 -23.73 -5.98 -0.26
CA TYR A 389 -22.52 -6.60 0.29
C TYR A 389 -22.68 -7.06 1.75
N GLY A 390 -23.86 -6.91 2.30
CA GLY A 390 -24.16 -7.29 3.68
C GLY A 390 -23.88 -6.20 4.70
N GLY A 391 -23.52 -5.01 4.25
CA GLY A 391 -23.32 -3.82 5.10
C GLY A 391 -24.62 -3.24 5.66
N ASN A 392 -24.48 -2.26 6.52
CA ASN A 392 -25.55 -1.65 7.31
C ASN A 392 -25.80 -0.16 6.98
N ASP A 393 -25.67 0.25 5.71
CA ASP A 393 -25.70 1.65 5.26
C ASP A 393 -24.55 2.46 5.90
N GLU A 394 -23.37 1.93 5.84
CA GLU A 394 -22.19 2.55 6.40
C GLU A 394 -21.68 3.68 5.50
N LYS A 395 -20.97 4.61 6.11
CA LYS A 395 -20.32 5.70 5.41
C LYS A 395 -18.83 5.40 5.37
N GLU A 396 -18.41 4.60 4.41
CA GLU A 396 -17.06 4.02 4.37
C GLU A 396 -15.98 5.10 4.44
N GLY A 397 -16.21 6.25 3.76
CA GLY A 397 -15.26 7.36 3.80
C GLY A 397 -15.14 7.99 5.19
N GLU A 398 -16.25 8.12 5.93
CA GLU A 398 -16.23 8.62 7.30
C GLU A 398 -15.60 7.59 8.25
N LEU A 399 -15.86 6.28 8.06
CA LEU A 399 -15.27 5.20 8.87
C LEU A 399 -13.75 5.18 8.76
N VAL A 400 -13.22 5.13 7.53
CA VAL A 400 -11.78 5.13 7.28
C VAL A 400 -11.12 6.40 7.83
N CYS A 401 -11.74 7.57 7.63
CA CYS A 401 -11.24 8.82 8.20
C CYS A 401 -11.29 8.83 9.74
N ASN A 402 -12.30 8.25 10.37
CA ASN A 402 -12.38 8.16 11.82
C ASN A 402 -11.36 7.18 12.39
N LYS A 403 -11.11 6.04 11.71
CA LYS A 403 -10.08 5.08 12.08
C LYS A 403 -8.69 5.71 12.09
N THR A 404 -8.40 6.63 11.17
CA THR A 404 -7.17 7.42 11.17
C THR A 404 -6.93 8.14 12.51
N MET A 405 -8.00 8.62 13.18
CA MET A 405 -7.87 9.32 14.45
C MET A 405 -7.50 8.42 15.63
N GLU A 406 -7.71 7.12 15.52
CA GLU A 406 -7.26 6.17 16.54
C GLU A 406 -5.73 6.13 16.60
N TYR A 407 -5.08 6.29 15.43
CA TYR A 407 -3.61 6.32 15.30
C TYR A 407 -3.01 7.72 15.59
N LEU A 408 -3.82 8.77 15.60
CA LEU A 408 -3.39 10.17 15.80
C LEU A 408 -4.09 10.84 17.01
N PRO A 409 -4.00 10.27 18.22
CA PRO A 409 -4.75 10.73 19.37
C PRO A 409 -4.41 12.18 19.78
N ASP A 410 -3.20 12.66 19.50
CA ASP A 410 -2.72 14.01 19.83
C ASP A 410 -3.09 15.08 18.78
N PHE A 411 -3.77 14.69 17.70
CA PHE A 411 -4.13 15.60 16.62
C PHE A 411 -5.51 16.21 16.83
N GLU A 412 -5.61 17.52 16.62
CA GLU A 412 -6.92 18.19 16.48
C GLU A 412 -7.53 17.83 15.13
N LYS A 413 -8.76 17.32 15.11
CA LYS A 413 -9.47 16.98 13.89
C LYS A 413 -10.41 18.09 13.44
N GLU A 414 -10.46 18.33 12.13
CA GLU A 414 -11.46 19.17 11.46
C GLU A 414 -12.17 18.32 10.40
N CYS A 415 -13.42 17.91 10.69
CA CYS A 415 -14.17 17.00 9.84
C CYS A 415 -15.06 17.77 8.85
N VAL A 416 -15.06 17.36 7.59
CA VAL A 416 -15.98 17.79 6.55
C VAL A 416 -16.80 16.57 6.14
N TYR A 417 -17.85 16.26 6.92
CA TYR A 417 -18.68 15.07 6.83
C TYR A 417 -20.15 15.41 6.64
N THR A 418 -20.90 14.55 5.97
CA THR A 418 -22.36 14.59 5.90
C THR A 418 -22.97 13.84 7.12
N PRO A 419 -24.15 14.21 7.60
CA PRO A 419 -25.01 15.33 7.17
C PRO A 419 -24.67 16.68 7.83
N GLN A 420 -23.60 16.75 8.65
CA GLN A 420 -23.28 17.95 9.43
C GLN A 420 -22.86 19.11 8.54
N MET A 421 -22.21 18.80 7.41
CA MET A 421 -21.66 19.78 6.48
C MET A 421 -21.59 19.18 5.07
N ASP A 422 -21.94 19.94 4.02
CA ASP A 422 -21.78 19.50 2.64
C ASP A 422 -20.30 19.23 2.34
N ILE A 423 -20.01 18.12 1.71
CA ILE A 423 -18.67 17.81 1.20
C ILE A 423 -18.46 18.64 -0.06
N SER A 424 -17.68 19.71 0.06
CA SER A 424 -17.42 20.65 -1.02
C SER A 424 -16.02 21.26 -0.91
N ALA A 425 -15.46 21.65 -2.05
CA ALA A 425 -14.17 22.34 -2.10
C ALA A 425 -14.13 23.60 -1.22
N ARG A 426 -15.27 24.29 -1.08
CA ARG A 426 -15.41 25.46 -0.19
C ARG A 426 -15.18 25.08 1.27
N ASN A 427 -15.83 24.02 1.75
CA ASN A 427 -15.75 23.59 3.15
C ASN A 427 -14.39 22.95 3.45
N ILE A 428 -13.84 22.12 2.54
CA ILE A 428 -12.49 21.57 2.63
C ILE A 428 -11.46 22.70 2.72
N ARG A 429 -11.54 23.69 1.84
CA ARG A 429 -10.66 24.86 1.87
C ARG A 429 -10.77 25.66 3.17
N ARG A 430 -11.99 25.81 3.73
CA ARG A 430 -12.23 26.50 5.01
C ARG A 430 -11.59 25.75 6.18
N ALA A 431 -11.74 24.43 6.22
CA ALA A 431 -11.10 23.57 7.19
C ALA A 431 -9.57 23.69 7.11
N LEU A 432 -9.02 23.58 5.91
CA LEU A 432 -7.58 23.67 5.65
C LEU A 432 -7.01 25.06 5.92
N GLY A 433 -7.81 26.13 5.80
CA GLY A 433 -7.41 27.50 6.11
C GLY A 433 -6.99 27.74 7.56
N LYS A 434 -7.35 26.82 8.47
CA LYS A 434 -6.93 26.83 9.89
C LYS A 434 -5.54 26.25 10.11
N GLY A 435 -4.89 25.69 9.06
CA GLY A 435 -3.63 24.96 9.09
C GLY A 435 -3.82 23.49 9.43
N ALA A 436 -3.01 22.62 8.85
CA ALA A 436 -2.98 21.19 9.12
C ALA A 436 -1.66 20.57 8.68
N ILE A 437 -1.20 19.52 9.36
CA ILE A 437 -0.09 18.66 8.92
C ILE A 437 -0.62 17.66 7.90
N PHE A 438 -1.80 17.09 8.13
CA PHE A 438 -2.41 16.11 7.25
C PHE A 438 -3.77 16.57 6.71
N MET A 439 -4.09 16.10 5.52
CA MET A 439 -5.45 16.08 4.97
C MET A 439 -5.72 14.67 4.44
N HIS A 440 -6.74 14.01 4.97
CA HIS A 440 -7.17 12.68 4.52
C HIS A 440 -8.51 12.79 3.81
N LEU A 441 -8.53 12.38 2.55
CA LEU A 441 -9.70 12.34 1.69
C LEU A 441 -9.96 10.89 1.31
N HIS A 442 -11.08 10.32 1.72
CA HIS A 442 -11.44 8.93 1.37
C HIS A 442 -12.77 8.90 0.62
N GLY A 443 -12.73 8.43 -0.65
CA GLY A 443 -13.90 8.44 -1.54
C GLY A 443 -13.56 7.94 -2.94
N HIS A 444 -14.28 8.47 -3.91
CA HIS A 444 -14.08 8.22 -5.32
C HIS A 444 -13.13 9.22 -5.96
N GLY A 445 -12.54 8.86 -7.10
CA GLY A 445 -11.59 9.73 -7.76
C GLY A 445 -11.58 9.61 -9.29
N SER A 446 -10.94 10.60 -9.85
CA SER A 446 -10.49 10.64 -11.24
C SER A 446 -9.21 11.48 -11.31
N PRO A 447 -8.51 11.55 -12.44
CA PRO A 447 -7.32 12.39 -12.53
C PRO A 447 -7.54 13.86 -12.18
N THR A 448 -8.77 14.36 -12.23
CA THR A 448 -9.09 15.79 -12.05
C THR A 448 -10.04 16.09 -10.90
N ARG A 449 -10.52 15.08 -10.20
CA ARG A 449 -11.56 15.22 -9.17
C ARG A 449 -11.37 14.19 -8.07
N TRP A 450 -11.75 14.59 -6.85
CA TRP A 450 -12.11 13.72 -5.74
C TRP A 450 -13.55 14.01 -5.32
N THR A 451 -14.36 12.99 -5.07
CA THR A 451 -15.80 13.10 -4.83
C THR A 451 -16.32 11.92 -4.00
N THR A 452 -17.55 12.00 -3.51
CA THR A 452 -18.27 10.92 -2.82
C THR A 452 -19.74 10.97 -3.24
N HIS A 453 -20.55 10.01 -2.87
CA HIS A 453 -21.99 10.09 -3.09
C HIS A 453 -22.68 10.91 -2.01
N LYS A 454 -23.89 11.36 -2.29
CA LYS A 454 -24.79 11.89 -1.28
C LYS A 454 -25.26 10.78 -0.36
N LEU A 455 -25.42 11.09 0.89
CA LEU A 455 -25.86 10.15 1.91
C LEU A 455 -27.09 9.36 1.47
N LEU A 456 -26.96 8.04 1.37
CA LEU A 456 -27.98 7.07 0.93
C LEU A 456 -28.60 7.36 -0.46
N ASN A 457 -27.84 8.07 -1.30
CA ASN A 457 -28.26 8.38 -2.67
C ASN A 457 -27.07 8.24 -3.64
N TYR A 458 -26.87 7.03 -4.11
CA TYR A 458 -25.74 6.64 -4.97
C TYR A 458 -25.89 7.08 -6.44
N ASP A 459 -27.02 7.66 -6.80
CA ASP A 459 -27.23 8.29 -8.12
C ASP A 459 -26.76 9.75 -8.16
N GLU A 460 -26.53 10.37 -7.00
CA GLU A 460 -26.11 11.75 -6.89
C GLU A 460 -24.73 11.89 -6.23
N TRP A 461 -23.92 12.78 -6.79
CA TRP A 461 -22.57 13.07 -6.30
C TRP A 461 -22.51 14.28 -5.38
N GLU A 462 -21.64 14.21 -4.39
CA GLU A 462 -21.11 15.34 -3.63
C GLU A 462 -19.80 15.80 -4.28
N ASP A 463 -19.75 17.01 -4.84
CA ASP A 463 -18.58 17.56 -5.51
C ASP A 463 -17.49 17.99 -4.50
N GLY A 464 -16.65 17.04 -4.04
CA GLY A 464 -15.66 17.25 -3.00
C GLY A 464 -14.55 18.23 -3.40
N LEU A 465 -13.66 17.82 -4.30
CA LEU A 465 -12.50 18.63 -4.72
C LEU A 465 -12.24 18.45 -6.21
N PHE A 466 -12.24 19.55 -6.94
CA PHE A 466 -11.98 19.59 -8.38
C PHE A 466 -10.80 20.50 -8.71
N ILE A 467 -10.05 20.19 -9.76
CA ILE A 467 -8.86 20.98 -10.14
C ILE A 467 -9.15 22.47 -10.35
N LEU A 468 -10.38 22.84 -10.78
CA LEU A 468 -10.79 24.24 -10.96
C LEU A 468 -11.01 24.99 -9.64
N ASP A 469 -11.11 24.29 -8.51
CA ASP A 469 -11.20 24.90 -7.18
C ASP A 469 -9.83 25.27 -6.61
N LEU A 470 -8.77 24.60 -7.07
CA LEU A 470 -7.41 24.75 -6.55
C LEU A 470 -6.85 26.18 -6.64
N PRO A 471 -7.17 27.00 -7.66
CA PRO A 471 -6.77 28.41 -7.66
C PRO A 471 -7.16 29.18 -6.40
N LEU A 472 -8.22 28.76 -5.70
CA LEU A 472 -8.73 29.40 -4.49
C LEU A 472 -8.11 28.87 -3.19
N PHE A 473 -7.19 27.89 -3.25
CA PHE A 473 -6.50 27.36 -2.07
C PHE A 473 -5.31 28.24 -1.69
N PHE A 474 -5.41 28.97 -0.58
CA PHE A 474 -4.37 29.88 -0.07
C PHE A 474 -4.00 29.53 1.39
N ASN A 475 -3.91 28.25 1.69
CA ASN A 475 -3.50 27.76 3.01
C ASN A 475 -2.03 28.08 3.28
N LYS A 476 -1.72 28.53 4.50
CA LYS A 476 -0.36 28.93 4.90
C LYS A 476 0.53 27.76 5.30
N GLN A 477 -0.07 26.71 5.91
CA GLN A 477 0.55 25.42 6.13
C GLN A 477 0.19 24.50 4.98
N TYR A 478 1.16 23.72 4.51
CA TYR A 478 1.01 22.83 3.38
C TYR A 478 0.82 21.40 3.90
N PRO A 479 -0.37 20.81 3.89
CA PRO A 479 -0.58 19.46 4.40
C PRO A 479 0.09 18.40 3.50
N ILE A 480 0.41 17.27 4.09
CA ILE A 480 0.54 16.00 3.39
C ILE A 480 -0.88 15.53 3.12
N VAL A 481 -1.23 15.27 1.85
CA VAL A 481 -2.59 14.90 1.46
C VAL A 481 -2.64 13.44 1.05
N VAL A 482 -3.37 12.63 1.80
CA VAL A 482 -3.66 11.24 1.44
C VAL A 482 -5.02 11.21 0.76
N ILE A 483 -5.06 10.77 -0.49
CA ILE A 483 -6.25 10.85 -1.35
C ILE A 483 -6.66 9.46 -1.81
N GLY A 484 -7.73 8.93 -1.25
CA GLY A 484 -8.39 7.70 -1.72
C GLY A 484 -9.28 7.96 -2.91
N GLY A 485 -9.21 7.07 -3.87
CA GLY A 485 -10.00 7.10 -5.10
C GLY A 485 -9.17 6.87 -6.35
N CYS A 486 -9.83 6.49 -7.44
CA CYS A 486 -9.20 6.14 -8.70
C CYS A 486 -8.39 7.29 -9.29
N HIS A 487 -7.19 7.02 -9.79
CA HIS A 487 -6.38 7.95 -10.59
C HIS A 487 -6.09 9.31 -9.94
N THR A 488 -6.30 9.47 -8.64
CA THR A 488 -6.14 10.76 -7.95
C THR A 488 -4.72 11.32 -8.02
N SER A 489 -3.72 10.44 -8.20
CA SER A 489 -2.31 10.80 -8.40
C SER A 489 -1.78 10.45 -9.80
N MET A 490 -2.66 10.31 -10.80
CA MET A 490 -2.26 10.11 -12.19
C MET A 490 -1.60 11.37 -12.76
N PHE A 491 -0.27 11.34 -12.97
CA PHE A 491 0.51 12.52 -13.38
C PHE A 491 0.96 12.53 -14.85
N ASN A 492 0.55 11.52 -15.65
CA ASN A 492 0.82 11.46 -17.10
C ASN A 492 -0.27 12.12 -17.96
N ILE A 493 -1.30 12.69 -17.37
CA ILE A 493 -2.38 13.34 -18.13
C ILE A 493 -1.94 14.61 -18.84
N SER A 494 -2.69 14.96 -19.90
CA SER A 494 -2.52 16.17 -20.69
C SER A 494 -3.84 16.62 -21.30
N MET A 495 -3.86 17.80 -21.94
CA MET A 495 -5.04 18.31 -22.66
C MET A 495 -5.53 17.38 -23.79
N THR A 496 -4.68 16.50 -24.30
CA THR A 496 -4.99 15.58 -25.40
C THR A 496 -5.05 14.11 -24.96
N ASN A 497 -4.64 13.82 -23.72
CA ASN A 497 -4.69 12.49 -23.12
C ASN A 497 -5.07 12.65 -21.64
N SER A 498 -6.35 12.48 -21.36
CA SER A 498 -6.91 12.51 -20.00
C SER A 498 -7.98 11.42 -19.92
N PRO A 499 -7.57 10.14 -19.95
CA PRO A 499 -8.50 9.06 -19.71
C PRO A 499 -9.11 9.24 -18.32
N TRP A 500 -10.35 8.79 -18.16
CA TRP A 500 -11.07 8.79 -16.87
C TRP A 500 -11.37 10.17 -16.27
N GLY A 501 -10.98 11.28 -16.94
CA GLY A 501 -11.18 12.63 -16.42
C GLY A 501 -11.41 13.67 -17.51
N MET A 502 -11.62 14.92 -17.09
CA MET A 502 -11.69 16.01 -18.04
C MET A 502 -10.28 16.34 -18.55
N PRO A 503 -10.14 16.82 -19.81
CA PRO A 503 -8.87 17.32 -20.32
C PRO A 503 -8.23 18.37 -19.39
N SER A 504 -7.01 18.11 -18.96
CA SER A 504 -6.27 18.97 -18.06
C SER A 504 -4.78 18.92 -18.37
N PHE A 505 -4.07 20.00 -18.07
CA PHE A 505 -2.61 19.99 -18.15
C PHE A 505 -1.97 19.07 -17.10
N ARG A 506 -2.64 18.86 -15.94
CA ARG A 506 -2.13 18.11 -14.78
C ARG A 506 -3.26 17.40 -14.04
N GLY A 507 -2.89 16.35 -13.30
CA GLY A 507 -3.77 15.69 -12.35
C GLY A 507 -3.97 16.51 -11.06
N LEU A 508 -4.93 16.07 -10.24
CA LEU A 508 -5.31 16.71 -8.99
C LEU A 508 -4.13 16.81 -8.02
N SER A 509 -3.45 15.70 -7.75
CA SER A 509 -2.30 15.61 -6.85
C SER A 509 -1.13 16.48 -7.34
N ASP A 510 -0.82 16.38 -8.63
CA ASP A 510 0.24 17.18 -9.27
C ASP A 510 -0.06 18.70 -9.18
N TRP A 511 -1.32 19.12 -9.38
CA TRP A 511 -1.73 20.51 -9.18
C TRP A 511 -1.59 20.99 -7.74
N LEU A 512 -1.94 20.18 -6.75
CA LEU A 512 -1.83 20.52 -5.32
C LEU A 512 -0.39 20.85 -4.93
N ILE A 513 0.57 20.08 -5.44
CA ILE A 513 1.99 20.25 -5.08
C ILE A 513 2.58 21.50 -5.72
N VAL A 514 2.27 21.79 -7.01
CA VAL A 514 2.82 22.95 -7.72
C VAL A 514 2.07 24.25 -7.43
N LYS A 515 0.98 24.20 -6.65
CA LYS A 515 0.15 25.38 -6.34
C LYS A 515 0.93 26.46 -5.60
N VAL A 516 0.97 27.65 -6.17
CA VAL A 516 1.61 28.84 -5.56
C VAL A 516 0.75 29.37 -4.42
N GLY A 517 1.36 29.62 -3.27
CA GLY A 517 0.71 30.26 -2.11
C GLY A 517 -0.32 29.39 -1.39
N GLY A 518 -0.31 28.07 -1.61
CA GLY A 518 -1.21 27.11 -0.98
C GLY A 518 -1.00 25.70 -1.54
N GLY A 519 -2.02 24.84 -1.42
CA GLY A 519 -1.98 23.44 -1.85
C GLY A 519 -1.29 22.54 -0.84
N ALA A 520 -0.58 21.52 -1.31
CA ALA A 520 0.06 20.49 -0.50
C ALA A 520 1.59 20.58 -0.52
N ILE A 521 2.24 19.96 0.49
CA ILE A 521 3.68 19.70 0.49
C ILE A 521 3.98 18.39 -0.25
N ALA A 522 3.13 17.40 -0.05
CA ALA A 522 3.18 16.10 -0.70
C ALA A 522 1.75 15.54 -0.87
N THR A 523 1.60 14.59 -1.79
CA THR A 523 0.35 13.84 -1.97
C THR A 523 0.65 12.35 -2.09
N LEU A 524 -0.19 11.52 -1.46
CA LEU A 524 -0.24 10.08 -1.63
C LEU A 524 -1.58 9.72 -2.24
N GLY A 525 -1.59 8.94 -3.29
CA GLY A 525 -2.80 8.52 -4.00
C GLY A 525 -2.46 7.55 -5.12
N TYR A 526 -3.40 7.31 -6.01
CA TYR A 526 -3.31 6.20 -6.96
C TYR A 526 -3.15 6.68 -8.40
N THR A 527 -2.27 6.01 -9.14
CA THR A 527 -2.10 6.23 -10.60
C THR A 527 -3.05 5.40 -11.44
N CYS A 528 -3.74 4.43 -10.83
CA CYS A 528 -4.64 3.44 -11.43
C CYS A 528 -5.95 3.32 -10.66
N PHE A 529 -6.74 2.29 -10.95
CA PHE A 529 -7.90 1.87 -10.15
C PHE A 529 -7.41 1.05 -8.93
N PRO A 530 -7.45 1.56 -7.70
CA PRO A 530 -7.23 0.72 -6.53
C PRO A 530 -8.45 -0.15 -6.24
N VAL A 531 -8.28 -1.21 -5.45
CA VAL A 531 -9.40 -2.05 -5.01
C VAL A 531 -10.17 -1.38 -3.88
N ALA A 532 -11.49 -1.42 -3.96
CA ALA A 532 -12.40 -1.09 -2.86
C ALA A 532 -13.13 -2.36 -2.39
N THR A 533 -13.37 -2.44 -1.10
CA THR A 533 -14.03 -3.57 -0.44
C THR A 533 -15.14 -3.05 0.47
N PRO A 534 -16.38 -2.85 -0.05
CA PRO A 534 -17.53 -2.53 0.78
C PRO A 534 -18.08 -3.76 1.50
N GLY A 535 -18.74 -3.58 2.65
CA GLY A 535 -19.39 -4.65 3.41
C GLY A 535 -18.55 -5.26 4.54
N GLU A 536 -18.87 -6.47 4.95
CA GLU A 536 -18.22 -7.20 6.05
C GLU A 536 -17.96 -8.67 5.66
N SER A 537 -16.69 -9.05 5.62
CA SER A 537 -16.24 -10.41 5.27
C SER A 537 -15.63 -11.18 6.44
N GLY A 538 -15.25 -10.51 7.51
CA GLY A 538 -14.55 -11.05 8.67
C GLY A 538 -13.32 -10.23 9.01
N ASP A 539 -12.51 -10.64 9.96
CA ASP A 539 -11.24 -10.02 10.32
C ASP A 539 -10.22 -10.25 9.19
N LEU A 540 -10.07 -9.26 8.30
CA LEU A 540 -9.21 -9.36 7.12
C LEU A 540 -7.77 -8.94 7.43
N ASP A 541 -7.56 -8.03 8.38
CA ASP A 541 -6.22 -7.51 8.70
C ASP A 541 -5.54 -8.26 9.87
N GLY A 542 -6.25 -9.21 10.48
CA GLY A 542 -5.70 -10.09 11.50
C GLY A 542 -5.50 -9.45 12.87
N ASN A 543 -6.20 -8.32 13.16
CA ASN A 543 -6.08 -7.60 14.41
C ASN A 543 -6.95 -8.19 15.55
N GLY A 544 -7.79 -9.19 15.27
CA GLY A 544 -8.70 -9.86 16.19
C GLY A 544 -10.04 -9.14 16.38
N ILE A 545 -10.32 -8.12 15.59
CA ILE A 545 -11.57 -7.35 15.59
C ILE A 545 -12.15 -7.43 14.19
N ASN A 546 -13.41 -7.80 14.05
CA ASN A 546 -14.10 -7.74 12.77
C ASN A 546 -14.65 -6.33 12.59
N GLU A 547 -14.07 -5.60 11.67
CA GLU A 547 -14.47 -4.24 11.27
C GLU A 547 -15.02 -4.26 9.83
N PRO A 548 -15.66 -3.19 9.34
CA PRO A 548 -16.05 -3.10 7.95
C PRO A 548 -14.84 -3.25 6.99
N ASP A 549 -15.00 -4.01 5.93
CA ASP A 549 -13.93 -4.36 4.98
C ASP A 549 -13.18 -3.14 4.43
N CYS A 550 -13.84 -1.97 4.36
CA CYS A 550 -13.23 -0.73 3.89
C CYS A 550 -12.09 -0.21 4.79
N VAL A 551 -12.03 -0.61 6.05
CA VAL A 551 -10.92 -0.28 6.98
C VAL A 551 -9.88 -1.40 7.06
N GLU A 552 -10.27 -2.64 6.78
CA GLU A 552 -9.41 -3.83 6.90
C GLU A 552 -8.79 -4.28 5.57
N SER A 553 -9.23 -3.72 4.44
CA SER A 553 -8.79 -4.14 3.11
C SER A 553 -8.81 -3.00 2.10
N GLY A 554 -8.29 -3.26 0.91
CA GLY A 554 -8.31 -2.34 -0.22
C GLY A 554 -7.58 -1.02 0.05
N TYR A 555 -7.98 0.00 -0.70
CA TYR A 555 -7.30 1.30 -0.63
C TYR A 555 -7.51 2.04 0.70
N GLY A 556 -8.55 1.71 1.45
CA GLY A 556 -8.76 2.23 2.80
C GLY A 556 -7.69 1.73 3.76
N TYR A 557 -7.45 0.42 3.79
CA TYR A 557 -6.38 -0.18 4.59
C TYR A 557 -5.00 0.38 4.24
N MET A 558 -4.66 0.49 2.94
CA MET A 558 -3.39 1.08 2.51
C MET A 558 -3.18 2.49 3.07
N GLN A 559 -4.22 3.33 3.03
CA GLN A 559 -4.16 4.68 3.60
C GLN A 559 -4.02 4.66 5.13
N LEU A 560 -4.72 3.76 5.80
CA LEU A 560 -4.65 3.61 7.25
C LEU A 560 -3.27 3.14 7.70
N ARG A 561 -2.60 2.26 6.94
CA ARG A 561 -1.22 1.85 7.26
C ARG A 561 -0.22 2.98 7.17
N PHE A 562 -0.42 3.94 6.27
CA PHE A 562 0.40 5.17 6.25
C PHE A 562 0.28 5.95 7.58
N PHE A 563 -0.94 6.16 8.07
CA PHE A 563 -1.15 6.87 9.34
C PHE A 563 -0.72 6.05 10.55
N TYR A 564 -0.88 4.73 10.51
CA TYR A 564 -0.38 3.82 11.54
C TYR A 564 1.14 3.87 11.64
N GLY A 565 1.85 3.90 10.50
CA GLY A 565 3.31 4.07 10.46
C GLY A 565 3.76 5.33 11.20
N TYR A 566 3.11 6.45 10.96
CA TYR A 566 3.42 7.71 11.64
C TYR A 566 3.01 7.72 13.12
N GLY A 567 1.80 7.26 13.45
CA GLY A 567 1.22 7.44 14.78
C GLY A 567 1.57 6.34 15.79
N GLU A 568 1.81 5.11 15.35
CA GLU A 568 2.01 3.93 16.21
C GLU A 568 3.38 3.27 16.04
N GLN A 569 4.09 3.54 14.92
CA GLN A 569 5.41 3.01 14.67
C GLN A 569 6.51 4.08 14.80
N ASP A 570 6.15 5.30 15.21
CA ASP A 570 7.08 6.43 15.40
C ASP A 570 7.94 6.72 14.15
N LEU A 571 7.39 6.54 12.94
CA LEU A 571 8.08 6.83 11.69
C LEU A 571 7.92 8.32 11.36
N ASP A 572 9.01 9.07 11.44
CA ASP A 572 8.97 10.52 11.31
C ASP A 572 9.13 11.03 9.88
N TYR A 573 9.67 10.21 8.97
CA TYR A 573 9.89 10.63 7.59
C TYR A 573 8.82 10.11 6.64
N LEU A 574 8.44 10.96 5.69
CA LEU A 574 7.34 10.70 4.77
C LEU A 574 7.50 9.42 3.95
N GLY A 575 8.72 9.15 3.49
CA GLY A 575 9.04 7.94 2.72
C GLY A 575 8.99 6.67 3.55
N GLU A 576 9.31 6.74 4.84
CA GLU A 576 9.23 5.60 5.76
C GLU A 576 7.77 5.17 5.96
N CYS A 577 6.87 6.14 6.19
CA CYS A 577 5.44 5.86 6.31
C CYS A 577 4.83 5.30 5.01
N TRP A 578 5.28 5.78 3.84
CA TRP A 578 4.86 5.25 2.54
C TRP A 578 5.33 3.80 2.35
N ASN A 579 6.60 3.53 2.65
CA ASN A 579 7.19 2.18 2.58
C ASN A 579 6.47 1.21 3.52
N PHE A 580 6.26 1.63 4.77
CA PHE A 580 5.55 0.83 5.76
C PHE A 580 4.15 0.46 5.29
N ALA A 581 3.42 1.40 4.68
CA ALA A 581 2.08 1.13 4.15
C ALA A 581 2.11 0.07 3.06
N ILE A 582 3.06 0.15 2.12
CA ILE A 582 3.21 -0.83 1.03
C ILE A 582 3.64 -2.19 1.58
N ALA A 583 4.69 -2.26 2.40
CA ALA A 583 5.22 -3.51 2.93
C ALA A 583 4.16 -4.25 3.77
N ASN A 584 3.48 -3.52 4.67
CA ASN A 584 2.43 -4.11 5.50
C ASN A 584 1.22 -4.58 4.67
N TYR A 585 0.82 -3.80 3.65
CA TYR A 585 -0.23 -4.24 2.72
C TYR A 585 0.18 -5.49 1.94
N THR A 586 1.43 -5.54 1.48
CA THR A 586 1.99 -6.68 0.76
C THR A 586 2.00 -7.92 1.63
N ASP A 587 2.39 -7.82 2.90
CA ASP A 587 2.37 -8.94 3.86
C ASP A 587 0.98 -9.57 4.02
N HIS A 588 -0.08 -8.74 4.00
CA HIS A 588 -1.45 -9.20 4.20
C HIS A 588 -2.11 -9.68 2.90
N PHE A 589 -1.90 -8.94 1.80
CA PHE A 589 -2.66 -9.12 0.55
C PHE A 589 -1.81 -9.56 -0.65
N LYS A 590 -0.52 -9.87 -0.46
CA LYS A 590 0.32 -10.55 -1.46
C LYS A 590 -0.14 -12.01 -1.59
N ILE A 591 -1.36 -12.16 -2.03
CA ILE A 591 -1.87 -13.46 -2.43
C ILE A 591 -1.50 -13.61 -3.91
N PRO A 592 -0.84 -14.71 -4.33
CA PRO A 592 -0.43 -14.90 -5.72
C PRO A 592 -1.59 -14.84 -6.74
N TYR A 593 -2.82 -14.64 -6.27
CA TYR A 593 -4.02 -14.86 -7.07
C TYR A 593 -4.95 -13.63 -7.20
N GLU A 594 -4.71 -12.53 -6.44
CA GLU A 594 -5.60 -11.38 -6.49
C GLU A 594 -4.93 -10.13 -7.06
N ARG A 595 -5.04 -10.00 -8.38
CA ARG A 595 -4.40 -8.91 -9.15
C ARG A 595 -4.93 -7.51 -8.83
N THR A 596 -6.14 -7.37 -8.24
CA THR A 596 -6.67 -6.05 -7.87
C THR A 596 -5.96 -5.47 -6.65
N HIS A 597 -5.48 -6.31 -5.74
CA HIS A 597 -4.60 -5.89 -4.65
C HIS A 597 -3.24 -5.42 -5.18
N ILE A 598 -2.69 -6.11 -6.20
CA ILE A 598 -1.45 -5.69 -6.85
C ILE A 598 -1.60 -4.33 -7.54
N HIS A 599 -2.76 -4.06 -8.17
CA HIS A 599 -3.09 -2.73 -8.68
C HIS A 599 -2.99 -1.66 -7.59
N THR A 600 -3.53 -1.94 -6.39
CA THR A 600 -3.48 -1.03 -5.25
C THR A 600 -2.04 -0.76 -4.81
N ILE A 601 -1.20 -1.80 -4.71
CA ILE A 601 0.22 -1.68 -4.33
C ILE A 601 0.98 -0.87 -5.39
N HIS A 602 0.91 -1.28 -6.66
CA HIS A 602 1.63 -0.62 -7.76
C HIS A 602 1.24 0.84 -7.96
N GLY A 603 -0.05 1.15 -7.77
CA GLY A 603 -0.59 2.47 -8.02
C GLY A 603 -0.35 3.48 -6.91
N PHE A 604 -0.01 3.04 -5.69
CA PHE A 604 0.15 3.92 -4.54
C PHE A 604 1.47 4.70 -4.61
N VAL A 605 1.41 5.94 -5.06
CA VAL A 605 2.57 6.78 -5.34
C VAL A 605 2.69 7.95 -4.35
N LEU A 606 3.94 8.22 -3.94
CA LEU A 606 4.31 9.42 -3.19
C LEU A 606 4.81 10.51 -4.16
N LEU A 607 3.98 11.54 -4.38
CA LEU A 607 4.42 12.76 -5.04
C LEU A 607 4.86 13.76 -3.96
N GLY A 608 6.16 13.81 -3.71
CA GLY A 608 6.77 14.59 -2.63
C GLY A 608 8.23 14.19 -2.41
N ASP A 609 8.84 14.77 -1.40
CA ASP A 609 10.18 14.44 -0.94
C ASP A 609 10.11 13.30 0.09
N PRO A 610 10.70 12.13 -0.15
CA PRO A 610 10.61 10.99 0.78
C PRO A 610 11.37 11.24 2.09
N SER A 611 12.37 12.12 2.09
CA SER A 611 13.13 12.52 3.27
C SER A 611 12.53 13.71 4.01
N LEU A 612 11.27 14.06 3.74
CA LEU A 612 10.55 15.13 4.43
C LEU A 612 10.26 14.73 5.89
N MET A 613 10.74 15.52 6.85
CA MET A 613 10.36 15.37 8.27
C MET A 613 8.91 15.80 8.47
N ILE A 614 8.06 14.88 8.85
CA ILE A 614 6.62 15.15 9.07
C ILE A 614 6.46 16.04 10.30
N GLY A 615 5.76 17.17 10.15
CA GLY A 615 5.64 18.14 11.22
C GLY A 615 6.75 19.21 11.27
N GLY A 616 7.82 19.03 10.49
CA GLY A 616 9.01 19.89 10.48
C GLY A 616 9.99 19.56 11.62
N TYR A 617 11.19 20.11 11.56
CA TYR A 617 12.17 19.92 12.62
C TYR A 617 11.82 20.81 13.82
N GLU A 618 11.88 20.24 15.01
CA GLU A 618 11.78 21.02 16.25
C GLU A 618 13.07 21.82 16.45
N GLU A 619 12.96 23.14 16.75
CA GLU A 619 14.09 23.99 17.14
C GLU A 619 14.53 23.69 18.58
#